data_a4e39ec9e72571490520b104ded9f2bc
#
_entry.id   a4e39ec9e72571490520b104ded9f2bc
#
_cell.length_a   1.000
_cell.length_b   1.000
_cell.length_c   1.000
_cell.angle_alpha   90.00
_cell.angle_beta   90.00
_cell.angle_gamma   90.00
#
_symmetry.space_group_name_H-M   'P 1'
#
loop_
_entity.id
_entity.type
_entity.pdbx_description
1 polymer ?
#
loop_
_entity_poly.entity_id
_entity_poly.type
_entity_poly.pdbx_seq_one_letter_code
_entity_poly.pdbx_strand_id
1 'polypeptide(L)'
;NNLVSLILNFYEENLLKSIIKSNYFYFSESEQDIVLDKCLTYLKDTSSVEYQVRIEHIYIAALKYITNNKAMILSGFIHFRLSNYMKILDYVVDTFVNELVVDREYKEFINLLKSYVNSKPSNINSVHFIYKNTSSILLDSKHKKIPFTDDLANLNYISDVSFSENDIVLNTLLTLLPQKIIIHLEKEPDEFIKTLICIFENRIELISGS
;
A
#
# COMPACT_ATOMS: atom_id res chain seq x y z
N ASN A 1 13.41 -23.83 25.55
CA ASN A 1 13.75 -22.48 25.03
C ASN A 1 14.83 -22.51 23.93
N ASN A 2 15.88 -23.36 24.03
CA ASN A 2 16.97 -23.36 23.02
C ASN A 2 16.50 -23.74 21.60
N LEU A 3 15.57 -24.70 21.47
CA LEU A 3 15.06 -25.12 20.15
C LEU A 3 14.21 -24.03 19.45
N VAL A 4 13.37 -23.36 20.23
CA VAL A 4 12.55 -22.23 19.70
C VAL A 4 13.46 -21.13 19.18
N SER A 5 14.42 -20.69 20.00
CA SER A 5 15.40 -19.67 19.60
C SER A 5 16.23 -20.10 18.39
N LEU A 6 16.59 -21.38 18.30
CA LEU A 6 17.32 -21.93 17.16
C LEU A 6 16.48 -21.79 15.86
N ILE A 7 15.20 -22.14 15.91
CA ILE A 7 14.31 -22.06 14.74
C ILE A 7 14.11 -20.60 14.32
N LEU A 8 13.77 -19.73 15.26
CA LEU A 8 13.53 -18.32 14.96
C LEU A 8 14.78 -17.60 14.42
N ASN A 9 15.96 -17.88 14.99
CA ASN A 9 17.16 -17.13 14.64
C ASN A 9 17.90 -17.67 13.40
N PHE A 10 17.77 -18.96 13.10
CA PHE A 10 18.60 -19.60 12.06
C PHE A 10 17.81 -20.22 10.91
N TYR A 11 16.52 -20.51 11.11
CA TYR A 11 15.71 -21.17 10.08
C TYR A 11 14.62 -20.27 9.50
N GLU A 12 14.08 -19.31 10.26
CA GLU A 12 12.94 -18.48 9.87
C GLU A 12 13.20 -17.72 8.58
N GLU A 13 14.36 -17.09 8.42
CA GLU A 13 14.71 -16.38 7.18
C GLU A 13 14.72 -17.30 5.96
N ASN A 14 15.32 -18.50 6.09
CA ASN A 14 15.36 -19.45 4.99
C ASN A 14 13.98 -20.02 4.64
N LEU A 15 13.12 -20.19 5.65
CA LEU A 15 11.72 -20.60 5.44
C LEU A 15 10.94 -19.51 4.69
N LEU A 16 11.06 -18.24 5.09
CA LEU A 16 10.45 -17.12 4.37
C LEU A 16 10.94 -17.03 2.94
N LYS A 17 12.26 -17.12 2.70
CA LYS A 17 12.82 -17.16 1.33
C LYS A 17 12.24 -18.28 0.51
N SER A 18 12.08 -19.47 1.10
CA SER A 18 11.49 -20.61 0.40
C SER A 18 10.03 -20.39 0.05
N ILE A 19 9.23 -19.83 0.97
CA ILE A 19 7.82 -19.48 0.76
C ILE A 19 7.70 -18.45 -0.37
N ILE A 20 8.43 -17.34 -0.28
CA ILE A 20 8.40 -16.27 -1.27
C ILE A 20 8.77 -16.82 -2.65
N LYS A 21 9.88 -17.56 -2.74
CA LYS A 21 10.35 -18.10 -4.01
C LYS A 21 9.41 -19.14 -4.62
N SER A 22 8.72 -19.94 -3.81
CA SER A 22 7.79 -20.94 -4.32
C SER A 22 6.44 -20.39 -4.71
N ASN A 23 5.88 -19.48 -3.89
CA ASN A 23 4.53 -18.95 -4.11
C ASN A 23 4.51 -17.73 -5.03
N TYR A 24 5.61 -16.95 -5.05
CA TYR A 24 5.74 -15.68 -5.80
C TYR A 24 6.95 -15.71 -6.74
N PHE A 25 7.17 -16.83 -7.41
CA PHE A 25 8.27 -17.05 -8.35
C PHE A 25 8.27 -16.07 -9.55
N TYR A 26 7.14 -15.43 -9.85
CA TYR A 26 6.97 -14.44 -10.90
C TYR A 26 7.41 -13.02 -10.51
N PHE A 27 7.73 -12.78 -9.24
CA PHE A 27 8.33 -11.53 -8.79
C PHE A 27 9.82 -11.50 -9.12
N SER A 28 10.33 -10.30 -9.45
CA SER A 28 11.77 -10.08 -9.60
C SER A 28 12.51 -10.33 -8.29
N GLU A 29 13.81 -10.61 -8.35
CA GLU A 29 14.62 -10.80 -7.15
C GLU A 29 14.55 -9.60 -6.20
N SER A 30 14.55 -8.37 -6.75
CA SER A 30 14.41 -7.15 -5.93
C SER A 30 13.06 -7.05 -5.22
N GLU A 31 11.98 -7.49 -5.83
CA GLU A 31 10.64 -7.52 -5.20
C GLU A 31 10.58 -8.59 -4.10
N GLN A 32 11.15 -9.76 -4.35
CA GLN A 32 11.27 -10.82 -3.37
C GLN A 32 12.09 -10.37 -2.15
N ASP A 33 13.18 -9.66 -2.36
CA ASP A 33 14.03 -9.11 -1.29
C ASP A 33 13.28 -8.04 -0.47
N ILE A 34 12.50 -7.16 -1.12
CA ILE A 34 11.66 -6.17 -0.42
C ILE A 34 10.64 -6.85 0.47
N VAL A 35 9.94 -7.87 -0.02
CA VAL A 35 8.97 -8.64 0.77
C VAL A 35 9.66 -9.33 1.94
N LEU A 36 10.81 -9.97 1.71
CA LEU A 36 11.58 -10.64 2.75
C LEU A 36 11.98 -9.67 3.87
N ASP A 37 12.52 -8.50 3.51
CA ASP A 37 12.98 -7.51 4.50
C ASP A 37 11.82 -6.98 5.35
N LYS A 38 10.66 -6.70 4.73
CA LYS A 38 9.43 -6.32 5.46
C LYS A 38 8.97 -7.44 6.40
N CYS A 39 8.95 -8.70 5.95
CA CYS A 39 8.61 -9.85 6.79
C CYS A 39 9.54 -9.97 8.00
N LEU A 40 10.87 -9.91 7.77
CA LEU A 40 11.85 -10.01 8.83
C LEU A 40 11.74 -8.85 9.82
N THR A 41 11.52 -7.64 9.34
CA THR A 41 11.32 -6.45 10.19
C THR A 41 10.10 -6.61 11.09
N TYR A 42 8.98 -7.03 10.53
CA TYR A 42 7.74 -7.28 11.26
C TYR A 42 7.89 -8.40 12.29
N LEU A 43 8.50 -9.52 11.91
CA LEU A 43 8.66 -10.69 12.78
C LEU A 43 9.69 -10.49 13.91
N LYS A 44 10.56 -9.48 13.83
CA LYS A 44 11.51 -9.11 14.89
C LYS A 44 10.85 -8.39 16.07
N ASP A 45 9.63 -7.90 15.93
CA ASP A 45 8.92 -7.25 17.04
C ASP A 45 8.52 -8.28 18.11
N THR A 46 9.34 -8.37 19.16
CA THR A 46 9.14 -9.29 20.28
C THR A 46 7.95 -8.91 21.18
N SER A 47 7.41 -7.70 21.04
CA SER A 47 6.24 -7.24 21.78
C SER A 47 4.92 -7.63 21.11
N SER A 48 4.96 -8.07 19.85
CA SER A 48 3.78 -8.41 19.06
C SER A 48 3.11 -9.70 19.56
N VAL A 49 1.81 -9.78 19.34
CA VAL A 49 1.03 -11.01 19.61
C VAL A 49 1.52 -12.16 18.73
N GLU A 50 1.85 -11.85 17.48
CA GLU A 50 2.37 -12.80 16.49
C GLU A 50 3.67 -13.44 16.93
N TYR A 51 4.55 -12.69 17.58
CA TYR A 51 5.79 -13.25 18.14
C TYR A 51 5.49 -14.30 19.20
N GLN A 52 4.56 -14.01 20.13
CA GLN A 52 4.19 -14.95 21.20
C GLN A 52 3.50 -16.19 20.63
N VAL A 53 2.60 -16.03 19.66
CA VAL A 53 1.90 -17.14 19.00
C VAL A 53 2.87 -18.06 18.25
N ARG A 54 3.88 -17.50 17.58
CA ARG A 54 4.92 -18.31 16.90
C ARG A 54 5.72 -19.15 17.89
N ILE A 55 6.17 -18.55 19.00
CA ILE A 55 6.88 -19.26 20.08
C ILE A 55 6.02 -20.41 20.61
N GLU A 56 4.74 -20.13 20.90
CA GLU A 56 3.82 -21.12 21.45
C GLU A 56 3.63 -22.30 20.50
N HIS A 57 3.41 -22.06 19.22
CA HIS A 57 3.23 -23.13 18.22
C HIS A 57 4.47 -24.01 18.10
N ILE A 58 5.67 -23.42 18.05
CA ILE A 58 6.92 -24.17 17.99
C ILE A 58 7.10 -24.98 19.29
N TYR A 59 6.85 -24.36 20.44
CA TYR A 59 7.02 -24.98 21.75
C TYR A 59 6.09 -26.17 21.97
N ILE A 60 4.79 -26.01 21.68
CA ILE A 60 3.80 -27.09 21.81
C ILE A 60 4.14 -28.26 20.89
N ALA A 61 4.49 -27.97 19.63
CA ALA A 61 4.88 -29.01 18.69
C ALA A 61 6.14 -29.75 19.15
N ALA A 62 7.13 -29.01 19.67
CA ALA A 62 8.38 -29.60 20.22
C ALA A 62 8.11 -30.48 21.42
N LEU A 63 7.32 -30.04 22.41
CA LEU A 63 6.92 -30.83 23.56
C LEU A 63 6.27 -32.14 23.15
N LYS A 64 5.25 -32.06 22.28
CA LYS A 64 4.52 -33.23 21.78
C LYS A 64 5.46 -34.22 21.08
N TYR A 65 6.43 -33.70 20.33
CA TYR A 65 7.39 -34.56 19.62
C TYR A 65 8.36 -35.24 20.58
N ILE A 66 8.98 -34.50 21.50
CA ILE A 66 10.02 -35.02 22.42
C ILE A 66 9.43 -36.05 23.40
N THR A 67 8.17 -35.85 23.81
CA THR A 67 7.50 -36.82 24.72
C THR A 67 7.36 -38.19 24.07
N ASN A 68 7.28 -38.28 22.75
CA ASN A 68 7.02 -39.53 22.03
C ASN A 68 8.25 -40.08 21.27
N ASN A 69 9.35 -39.32 21.21
CA ASN A 69 10.53 -39.70 20.42
C ASN A 69 11.85 -39.45 21.18
N LYS A 70 12.78 -40.37 21.05
CA LYS A 70 14.10 -40.28 21.70
C LYS A 70 15.11 -39.42 20.94
N ALA A 71 14.85 -39.11 19.65
CA ALA A 71 15.72 -38.32 18.80
C ALA A 71 14.89 -37.45 17.85
N MET A 72 15.46 -36.33 17.42
CA MET A 72 14.82 -35.39 16.51
C MET A 72 15.79 -35.04 15.38
N ILE A 73 15.31 -35.20 14.14
CA ILE A 73 15.97 -34.62 12.96
C ILE A 73 15.28 -33.26 12.70
N LEU A 74 16.00 -32.16 12.92
CA LEU A 74 15.42 -30.82 12.97
C LEU A 74 14.75 -30.39 11.68
N SER A 75 15.36 -30.66 10.52
CA SER A 75 14.77 -30.37 9.20
C SER A 75 13.43 -31.09 9.00
N GLY A 76 13.36 -32.37 9.34
CA GLY A 76 12.12 -33.13 9.28
C GLY A 76 11.09 -32.65 10.28
N PHE A 77 11.50 -32.28 11.50
CA PHE A 77 10.61 -31.70 12.49
C PHE A 77 9.98 -30.38 11.97
N ILE A 78 10.78 -29.46 11.46
CA ILE A 78 10.30 -28.20 10.89
C ILE A 78 9.30 -28.47 9.77
N HIS A 79 9.65 -29.30 8.82
CA HIS A 79 8.83 -29.55 7.62
C HIS A 79 7.52 -30.27 7.95
N PHE A 80 7.54 -31.27 8.83
CA PHE A 80 6.36 -32.14 9.05
C PHE A 80 5.57 -31.85 10.32
N ARG A 81 6.11 -31.08 11.26
CA ARG A 81 5.45 -30.87 12.57
C ARG A 81 5.11 -29.42 12.88
N LEU A 82 5.69 -28.47 12.14
CA LEU A 82 5.44 -27.04 12.35
C LEU A 82 4.42 -26.44 11.35
N SER A 83 3.41 -27.21 10.93
CA SER A 83 2.44 -26.75 9.94
C SER A 83 1.71 -25.46 10.34
N ASN A 84 1.36 -25.29 11.62
CA ASN A 84 0.70 -24.06 12.07
C ASN A 84 1.64 -22.85 12.08
N TYR A 85 2.90 -23.07 12.49
CA TYR A 85 3.93 -22.04 12.37
C TYR A 85 4.18 -21.62 10.91
N MET A 86 4.25 -22.61 9.99
CA MET A 86 4.38 -22.32 8.55
C MET A 86 3.22 -21.49 8.01
N LYS A 87 1.97 -21.77 8.45
CA LYS A 87 0.80 -20.96 8.06
C LYS A 87 0.90 -19.49 8.53
N ILE A 88 1.53 -19.25 9.67
CA ILE A 88 1.76 -17.88 10.16
C ILE A 88 2.77 -17.18 9.23
N LEU A 89 3.86 -17.87 8.86
CA LEU A 89 4.84 -17.32 7.93
C LEU A 89 4.22 -17.05 6.54
N ASP A 90 3.42 -17.98 6.02
CA ASP A 90 2.66 -17.80 4.77
C ASP A 90 1.78 -16.54 4.85
N TYR A 91 0.98 -16.41 5.91
CA TYR A 91 0.12 -15.24 6.11
C TYR A 91 0.89 -13.91 6.15
N VAL A 92 2.05 -13.89 6.85
CA VAL A 92 2.90 -12.69 6.90
C VAL A 92 3.45 -12.35 5.52
N VAL A 93 3.90 -13.36 4.76
CA VAL A 93 4.36 -13.16 3.37
C VAL A 93 3.23 -12.61 2.50
N ASP A 94 2.04 -13.23 2.53
CA ASP A 94 0.88 -12.80 1.76
C ASP A 94 0.50 -11.34 2.08
N THR A 95 0.59 -10.94 3.35
CA THR A 95 0.29 -9.56 3.78
C THR A 95 1.23 -8.56 3.10
N PHE A 96 2.54 -8.78 3.12
CA PHE A 96 3.51 -7.86 2.52
C PHE A 96 3.59 -7.95 1.00
N VAL A 97 3.26 -9.09 0.44
CA VAL A 97 3.05 -9.22 -1.02
C VAL A 97 1.86 -8.37 -1.47
N ASN A 98 0.71 -8.47 -0.78
CA ASN A 98 -0.46 -7.65 -1.10
C ASN A 98 -0.15 -6.16 -1.00
N GLU A 99 0.56 -5.74 0.05
CA GLU A 99 1.01 -4.35 0.20
C GLU A 99 1.88 -3.91 -0.99
N LEU A 100 2.87 -4.72 -1.38
CA LEU A 100 3.74 -4.44 -2.53
C LEU A 100 2.94 -4.32 -3.85
N VAL A 101 1.98 -5.21 -4.07
CA VAL A 101 1.13 -5.20 -5.27
C VAL A 101 0.27 -3.94 -5.31
N VAL A 102 -0.39 -3.58 -4.19
CA VAL A 102 -1.21 -2.36 -4.10
C VAL A 102 -0.36 -1.11 -4.35
N ASP A 103 0.84 -1.02 -3.76
CA ASP A 103 1.76 0.10 -3.97
C ASP A 103 2.19 0.22 -5.44
N ARG A 104 2.43 -0.92 -6.11
CA ARG A 104 2.80 -0.96 -7.53
C ARG A 104 1.63 -0.51 -8.42
N GLU A 105 0.46 -1.06 -8.20
CA GLU A 105 -0.75 -0.72 -8.96
C GLU A 105 -1.09 0.78 -8.80
N TYR A 106 -0.95 1.31 -7.59
CA TYR A 106 -1.13 2.74 -7.34
C TYR A 106 -0.14 3.59 -8.13
N LYS A 107 1.16 3.24 -8.11
CA LYS A 107 2.19 3.96 -8.89
C LYS A 107 1.93 3.89 -10.39
N GLU A 108 1.53 2.74 -10.90
CA GLU A 108 1.18 2.56 -12.31
C GLU A 108 -0.03 3.41 -12.70
N PHE A 109 -1.07 3.45 -11.86
CA PHE A 109 -2.23 4.30 -12.04
C PHE A 109 -1.86 5.80 -12.09
N ILE A 110 -1.05 6.27 -11.15
CA ILE A 110 -0.57 7.66 -11.14
C ILE A 110 0.22 7.98 -12.42
N ASN A 111 1.10 7.06 -12.85
CA ASN A 111 1.87 7.23 -14.10
C ASN A 111 0.97 7.28 -15.36
N LEU A 112 -0.10 6.51 -15.40
CA LEU A 112 -1.09 6.57 -16.47
C LEU A 112 -1.79 7.94 -16.51
N LEU A 113 -2.26 8.45 -15.36
CA LEU A 113 -2.88 9.76 -15.26
C LEU A 113 -1.92 10.90 -15.65
N LYS A 114 -0.67 10.83 -15.19
CA LYS A 114 0.39 11.75 -15.57
C LYS A 114 0.65 11.73 -17.08
N SER A 115 0.73 10.56 -17.69
CA SER A 115 0.90 10.40 -19.13
C SER A 115 -0.30 10.99 -19.89
N TYR A 116 -1.50 10.78 -19.40
CA TYR A 116 -2.71 11.38 -19.96
C TYR A 116 -2.65 12.91 -19.93
N VAL A 117 -2.34 13.49 -18.76
CA VAL A 117 -2.23 14.96 -18.60
C VAL A 117 -1.17 15.56 -19.54
N ASN A 118 -0.02 14.87 -19.70
CA ASN A 118 1.08 15.35 -20.53
C ASN A 118 0.83 15.17 -22.04
N SER A 119 -0.01 14.22 -22.43
CA SER A 119 -0.32 13.94 -23.84
C SER A 119 -1.39 14.87 -24.44
N LYS A 120 -2.11 15.59 -23.61
CA LYS A 120 -3.24 16.42 -24.05
C LYS A 120 -2.91 17.92 -23.98
N PRO A 121 -3.41 18.72 -24.94
CA PRO A 121 -3.31 20.17 -24.84
C PRO A 121 -4.17 20.66 -23.67
N SER A 122 -3.74 21.76 -23.06
CA SER A 122 -4.51 22.40 -21.99
C SER A 122 -5.75 23.07 -22.56
N ASN A 123 -6.90 22.87 -21.92
CA ASN A 123 -8.17 23.42 -22.34
C ASN A 123 -8.45 24.81 -21.74
N ILE A 124 -7.85 25.11 -20.57
CA ILE A 124 -8.02 26.37 -19.84
C ILE A 124 -6.71 26.87 -19.25
N ASN A 125 -6.59 28.17 -19.03
CA ASN A 125 -5.33 28.77 -18.57
C ASN A 125 -5.02 28.41 -17.11
N SER A 126 -5.94 28.67 -16.18
CA SER A 126 -5.70 28.40 -14.76
C SER A 126 -6.98 28.05 -14.00
N VAL A 127 -6.78 27.26 -12.94
CA VAL A 127 -7.79 26.92 -11.94
C VAL A 127 -7.23 27.25 -10.56
N HIS A 128 -8.05 27.88 -9.73
CA HIS A 128 -7.79 28.03 -8.30
C HIS A 128 -8.53 26.92 -7.56
N PHE A 129 -7.79 26.11 -6.82
CA PHE A 129 -8.32 25.06 -5.98
C PHE A 129 -8.21 25.47 -4.52
N ILE A 130 -9.34 25.79 -3.88
CA ILE A 130 -9.41 26.13 -2.47
C ILE A 130 -9.71 24.84 -1.72
N TYR A 131 -8.71 24.33 -1.04
CA TYR A 131 -8.76 23.05 -0.30
C TYR A 131 -8.91 23.27 1.19
N LYS A 132 -10.09 22.96 1.72
CA LYS A 132 -10.44 23.06 3.13
C LYS A 132 -10.90 21.71 3.68
N ASN A 133 -10.73 21.49 4.98
CA ASN A 133 -11.09 20.21 5.61
C ASN A 133 -12.57 19.80 5.43
N THR A 134 -13.45 20.74 5.13
CA THR A 134 -14.92 20.51 5.06
C THR A 134 -15.51 20.76 3.68
N SER A 135 -14.77 21.34 2.74
CA SER A 135 -15.27 21.63 1.41
C SER A 135 -14.15 21.97 0.44
N SER A 136 -14.27 21.49 -0.77
CA SER A 136 -13.37 21.78 -1.88
C SER A 136 -14.07 22.67 -2.90
N ILE A 137 -13.39 23.74 -3.33
CA ILE A 137 -13.97 24.69 -4.32
C ILE A 137 -12.96 24.86 -5.46
N LEU A 138 -13.44 24.68 -6.68
CA LEU A 138 -12.70 25.03 -7.90
C LEU A 138 -13.24 26.35 -8.47
N LEU A 139 -12.31 27.27 -8.78
CA LEU A 139 -12.63 28.55 -9.41
C LEU A 139 -11.83 28.69 -10.71
N ASP A 140 -12.43 29.31 -11.71
CA ASP A 140 -11.75 29.66 -12.96
C ASP A 140 -10.79 30.86 -12.78
N SER A 141 -10.10 31.27 -13.85
CA SER A 141 -9.20 32.43 -13.85
C SER A 141 -9.90 33.76 -13.53
N LYS A 142 -11.23 33.82 -13.58
CA LYS A 142 -12.05 34.98 -13.19
C LYS A 142 -12.67 34.83 -11.81
N HIS A 143 -12.20 33.84 -11.01
CA HIS A 143 -12.73 33.51 -9.68
C HIS A 143 -14.20 33.08 -9.66
N LYS A 144 -14.76 32.66 -10.80
CA LYS A 144 -16.09 32.08 -10.86
C LYS A 144 -16.05 30.62 -10.53
N LYS A 145 -16.99 30.15 -9.70
CA LYS A 145 -17.07 28.74 -9.29
C LYS A 145 -17.28 27.84 -10.51
N ILE A 146 -16.41 26.84 -10.63
CA ILE A 146 -16.55 25.75 -11.61
C ILE A 146 -17.47 24.71 -10.96
N PRO A 147 -18.63 24.40 -11.55
CA PRO A 147 -19.45 23.31 -11.05
C PRO A 147 -18.69 22.00 -11.23
N PHE A 148 -18.78 21.11 -10.27
CA PHE A 148 -18.33 19.74 -10.44
C PHE A 148 -19.18 19.09 -11.54
N THR A 149 -18.55 18.38 -12.47
CA THR A 149 -19.26 17.75 -13.59
C THR A 149 -20.29 16.75 -13.07
N ASP A 150 -21.57 16.98 -13.37
CA ASP A 150 -22.70 16.16 -12.94
C ASP A 150 -22.67 14.72 -13.50
N ASP A 151 -21.80 14.43 -14.47
CA ASP A 151 -21.68 13.10 -15.08
C ASP A 151 -21.32 12.01 -14.05
N LEU A 152 -20.54 12.33 -13.00
CA LEU A 152 -20.25 11.40 -11.91
C LEU A 152 -21.39 11.32 -10.88
N ALA A 153 -22.13 12.40 -10.66
CA ALA A 153 -23.30 12.38 -9.79
C ALA A 153 -24.41 11.49 -10.38
N ASN A 154 -24.52 11.42 -11.71
CA ASN A 154 -25.45 10.53 -12.40
C ASN A 154 -25.02 9.04 -12.34
N LEU A 155 -23.71 8.75 -12.23
CA LEU A 155 -23.21 7.36 -12.05
C LEU A 155 -23.54 6.79 -10.66
N ASN A 156 -23.73 7.63 -9.64
CA ASN A 156 -24.15 7.19 -8.31
C ASN A 156 -25.53 6.50 -8.30
N TYR A 157 -26.37 6.71 -9.32
CA TYR A 157 -27.63 6.00 -9.49
C TYR A 157 -27.49 4.61 -10.15
N ILE A 158 -26.33 4.29 -10.71
CA ILE A 158 -26.13 3.06 -11.50
C ILE A 158 -25.21 2.06 -10.77
N SER A 159 -24.42 2.53 -9.81
CA SER A 159 -23.52 1.67 -9.02
C SER A 159 -23.57 2.02 -7.54
N ASP A 160 -23.43 1.03 -6.66
CA ASP A 160 -23.28 1.20 -5.21
C ASP A 160 -21.96 1.89 -4.80
N VAL A 161 -21.24 2.49 -5.76
CA VAL A 161 -19.98 3.21 -5.55
C VAL A 161 -20.26 4.69 -5.33
N SER A 162 -20.09 5.17 -4.10
CA SER A 162 -20.09 6.60 -3.79
C SER A 162 -18.70 7.18 -4.07
N PHE A 163 -18.60 8.13 -4.99
CA PHE A 163 -17.36 8.89 -5.22
C PHE A 163 -17.10 9.86 -4.07
N SER A 164 -15.86 9.91 -3.61
CA SER A 164 -15.43 10.91 -2.64
C SER A 164 -15.35 12.31 -3.30
N GLU A 165 -15.40 13.37 -2.49
CA GLU A 165 -15.20 14.74 -2.99
C GLU A 165 -13.86 14.90 -3.73
N ASN A 166 -12.80 14.22 -3.24
CA ASN A 166 -11.49 14.19 -3.87
C ASN A 166 -11.49 13.53 -5.26
N ASP A 167 -12.27 12.46 -5.45
CA ASP A 167 -12.41 11.79 -6.75
C ASP A 167 -13.10 12.72 -7.76
N ILE A 168 -14.11 13.46 -7.32
CA ILE A 168 -14.82 14.42 -8.15
C ILE A 168 -13.90 15.59 -8.55
N VAL A 169 -13.12 16.11 -7.60
CA VAL A 169 -12.12 17.17 -7.88
C VAL A 169 -11.08 16.68 -8.88
N LEU A 170 -10.49 15.51 -8.66
CA LEU A 170 -9.49 14.92 -9.56
C LEU A 170 -10.06 14.76 -10.97
N ASN A 171 -11.25 14.16 -11.11
CA ASN A 171 -11.88 13.97 -12.40
C ASN A 171 -12.19 15.30 -13.12
N THR A 172 -12.64 16.31 -12.36
CA THR A 172 -12.88 17.65 -12.91
C THR A 172 -11.57 18.26 -13.42
N LEU A 173 -10.48 18.17 -12.68
CA LEU A 173 -9.16 18.67 -13.11
C LEU A 173 -8.62 17.91 -14.33
N LEU A 174 -8.83 16.59 -14.41
CA LEU A 174 -8.46 15.77 -15.58
C LEU A 174 -9.28 16.11 -16.81
N THR A 175 -10.54 16.50 -16.65
CA THR A 175 -11.41 16.92 -17.75
C THR A 175 -11.05 18.33 -18.23
N LEU A 176 -10.78 19.24 -17.32
CA LEU A 176 -10.45 20.64 -17.63
C LEU A 176 -9.03 20.80 -18.19
N LEU A 177 -8.10 19.94 -17.81
CA LEU A 177 -6.68 19.99 -18.20
C LEU A 177 -6.09 21.42 -18.14
N PRO A 178 -6.07 22.08 -16.98
CA PRO A 178 -5.56 23.44 -16.86
C PRO A 178 -4.06 23.52 -17.13
N GLN A 179 -3.58 24.66 -17.65
CA GLN A 179 -2.14 24.93 -17.76
C GLN A 179 -1.52 25.12 -16.38
N LYS A 180 -2.29 25.71 -15.44
CA LYS A 180 -1.85 26.01 -14.09
C LYS A 180 -2.96 25.70 -13.08
N ILE A 181 -2.58 25.02 -11.98
CA ILE A 181 -3.46 24.73 -10.85
C ILE A 181 -2.87 25.44 -9.64
N ILE A 182 -3.56 26.43 -9.11
CA ILE A 182 -3.15 27.20 -7.93
C ILE A 182 -3.92 26.64 -6.74
N ILE A 183 -3.22 25.90 -5.86
CA ILE A 183 -3.83 25.26 -4.71
C ILE A 183 -3.64 26.15 -3.47
N HIS A 184 -4.75 26.57 -2.90
CA HIS A 184 -4.79 27.34 -1.65
C HIS A 184 -4.96 26.37 -0.48
N LEU A 185 -3.93 26.25 0.37
CA LEU A 185 -3.89 25.34 1.51
C LEU A 185 -3.96 26.10 2.82
N GLU A 186 -4.72 25.58 3.77
CA GLU A 186 -4.74 26.05 5.17
C GLU A 186 -3.75 25.27 6.06
N LYS A 187 -3.30 24.11 5.59
CA LYS A 187 -2.40 23.18 6.31
C LYS A 187 -1.39 22.56 5.35
N GLU A 188 -0.48 21.75 5.91
CA GLU A 188 0.45 20.94 5.13
C GLU A 188 -0.28 20.01 4.14
N PRO A 189 0.32 19.77 2.94
CA PRO A 189 -0.25 18.90 1.93
C PRO A 189 -0.51 17.49 2.46
N ASP A 190 -1.76 17.05 2.40
CA ASP A 190 -2.14 15.67 2.67
C ASP A 190 -1.87 14.73 1.48
N GLU A 191 -2.25 13.46 1.60
CA GLU A 191 -2.03 12.45 0.55
C GLU A 191 -2.76 12.79 -0.75
N PHE A 192 -3.93 13.42 -0.70
CA PHE A 192 -4.64 13.83 -1.92
C PHE A 192 -3.90 14.94 -2.66
N ILE A 193 -3.44 15.95 -1.96
CA ILE A 193 -2.65 17.04 -2.55
C ILE A 193 -1.32 16.51 -3.10
N LYS A 194 -0.65 15.59 -2.41
CA LYS A 194 0.55 14.91 -2.93
C LYS A 194 0.26 14.13 -4.21
N THR A 195 -0.87 13.46 -4.28
CA THR A 195 -1.34 12.77 -5.49
C THR A 195 -1.53 13.73 -6.65
N LEU A 196 -2.20 14.89 -6.43
CA LEU A 196 -2.34 15.92 -7.46
C LEU A 196 -0.98 16.44 -7.94
N ILE A 197 -0.03 16.68 -7.02
CA ILE A 197 1.34 17.12 -7.36
C ILE A 197 2.02 16.05 -8.24
N CYS A 198 1.89 14.76 -7.93
CA CYS A 198 2.46 13.70 -8.74
C CYS A 198 1.86 13.61 -10.15
N ILE A 199 0.56 13.88 -10.32
CA ILE A 199 -0.14 13.77 -11.61
C ILE A 199 0.13 15.01 -12.48
N PHE A 200 -0.01 16.21 -11.91
CA PHE A 200 0.03 17.47 -12.66
C PHE A 200 1.39 18.18 -12.64
N GLU A 201 2.31 17.75 -11.79
CA GLU A 201 3.72 18.20 -11.72
C GLU A 201 3.90 19.72 -11.80
N ASN A 202 4.58 20.18 -12.85
CA ASN A 202 4.92 21.60 -13.07
C ASN A 202 3.71 22.52 -13.26
N ARG A 203 2.51 21.96 -13.39
CA ARG A 203 1.27 22.75 -13.49
C ARG A 203 0.76 23.20 -12.12
N ILE A 204 1.30 22.66 -11.02
CA ILE A 204 0.86 22.98 -9.67
C ILE A 204 1.70 24.10 -9.05
N GLU A 205 1.00 25.06 -8.46
CA GLU A 205 1.56 26.08 -7.57
C GLU A 205 0.81 26.03 -6.24
N LEU A 206 1.56 25.90 -5.13
CA LEU A 206 1.01 25.87 -3.79
C LEU A 206 1.07 27.28 -3.20
N ILE A 207 -0.04 27.74 -2.63
CA ILE A 207 -0.14 28.98 -1.87
C ILE A 207 -0.60 28.59 -0.47
N SER A 208 0.28 28.79 0.52
CA SER A 208 -0.07 28.64 1.94
C SER A 208 -0.76 29.92 2.37
N GLY A 209 -1.98 29.82 2.86
CA GLY A 209 -2.69 30.93 3.49
C GLY A 209 -1.99 31.30 4.79
N SER A 210 -1.69 32.58 4.96
CA SER A 210 -1.25 33.19 6.22
C SER A 210 -2.40 33.23 7.21
#